data_e48e7d23aabc024eebcdcdb1b797f125
#
_entry.id   e48e7d23aabc024eebcdcdb1b797f125
#
_cell.length_a   1.000
_cell.length_b   1.000
_cell.length_c   1.000
_cell.angle_alpha   90.00
_cell.angle_beta   90.00
_cell.angle_gamma   90.00
#
_symmetry.space_group_name_H-M   'P 1'
#
loop_
_entity.id
_entity.type
_entity.pdbx_description
1 polymer ?
#
loop_
_entity_poly.entity_id
_entity_poly.type
_entity_poly.pdbx_seq_one_letter_code
_entity_poly.pdbx_strand_id
1 'polypeptide(L)'
;SYAPGLKCIALENIPEFASIARIAFEKAAHNPIDLRTGNYKELLPRALEDMGKVDFVFFNTIYEQQNNVWLFNECTKHIHNDTIFVFEGIKTSRKMREFWKEVCAHPEVTVTVDLYSMGIVFFNRKLHKLSDYIVYF
;
A
#
# COMPACT_ATOMS: atom_id res chain seq x y z
N SER A 1 0.15 -10.72 16.18
CA SER A 1 -0.93 -11.62 16.54
C SER A 1 -1.52 -12.30 15.32
N TYR A 2 -1.90 -13.51 15.49
CA TYR A 2 -2.45 -14.36 14.44
C TYR A 2 -3.97 -14.15 14.32
N ALA A 3 -4.43 -13.86 13.08
CA ALA A 3 -5.86 -13.74 12.80
C ALA A 3 -6.29 -14.86 11.84
N PRO A 4 -7.07 -15.86 12.28
CA PRO A 4 -7.59 -16.89 11.40
C PRO A 4 -8.45 -16.28 10.30
N GLY A 5 -8.25 -16.75 9.06
CA GLY A 5 -8.98 -16.25 7.90
C GLY A 5 -8.45 -14.96 7.29
N LEU A 6 -7.31 -14.45 7.78
CA LEU A 6 -6.65 -13.31 7.14
C LEU A 6 -6.22 -13.68 5.73
N LYS A 7 -6.72 -12.91 4.75
CA LYS A 7 -6.33 -13.07 3.36
C LYS A 7 -5.25 -12.04 3.02
N CYS A 8 -4.10 -12.51 2.58
CA CYS A 8 -2.98 -11.66 2.19
C CYS A 8 -2.54 -12.00 0.77
N ILE A 9 -2.48 -10.97 -0.08
CA ILE A 9 -1.95 -11.08 -1.45
C ILE A 9 -0.72 -10.18 -1.53
N ALA A 10 0.39 -10.74 -2.01
CA ALA A 10 1.62 -10.00 -2.26
C ALA A 10 1.88 -9.95 -3.76
N LEU A 11 2.19 -8.76 -4.28
CA LEU A 11 2.50 -8.56 -5.69
C LEU A 11 3.97 -8.19 -5.84
N GLU A 12 4.66 -8.86 -6.74
CA GLU A 12 6.07 -8.59 -7.02
C GLU A 12 6.34 -8.66 -8.51
N ASN A 13 6.90 -7.60 -9.08
CA ASN A 13 7.20 -7.53 -10.51
C ASN A 13 8.64 -7.89 -10.87
N ILE A 14 9.51 -8.06 -9.87
CA ILE A 14 10.91 -8.43 -10.08
C ILE A 14 11.08 -9.92 -9.75
N PRO A 15 11.38 -10.79 -10.73
CA PRO A 15 11.42 -12.24 -10.53
C PRO A 15 12.40 -12.70 -9.42
N GLU A 16 13.56 -12.04 -9.32
CA GLU A 16 14.55 -12.36 -8.31
C GLU A 16 14.02 -12.09 -6.88
N PHE A 17 13.33 -10.99 -6.70
CA PHE A 17 12.71 -10.64 -5.40
C PHE A 17 11.53 -11.54 -5.09
N ALA A 18 10.77 -11.95 -6.10
CA ALA A 18 9.68 -12.89 -5.93
C ALA A 18 10.17 -14.25 -5.40
N SER A 19 11.29 -14.73 -5.91
CA SER A 19 11.88 -15.99 -5.45
C SER A 19 12.31 -15.92 -3.98
N ILE A 20 12.95 -14.82 -3.59
CA ILE A 20 13.38 -14.59 -2.20
C ILE A 20 12.15 -14.46 -1.28
N ALA A 21 11.15 -13.70 -1.70
CA ALA A 21 9.91 -13.51 -0.95
C ALA A 21 9.18 -14.85 -0.73
N ARG A 22 9.11 -15.70 -1.74
CA ARG A 22 8.46 -17.01 -1.65
C ARG A 22 9.12 -17.87 -0.58
N ILE A 23 10.44 -17.94 -0.55
CA ILE A 23 11.18 -18.69 0.45
C ILE A 23 10.93 -18.13 1.85
N ALA A 24 10.96 -16.81 2.00
CA ALA A 24 10.71 -16.16 3.28
C ALA A 24 9.29 -16.39 3.79
N PHE A 25 8.30 -16.31 2.92
CA PHE A 25 6.88 -16.53 3.26
C PHE A 25 6.61 -17.97 3.65
N GLU A 26 7.19 -18.94 2.97
CA GLU A 26 7.08 -20.36 3.31
C GLU A 26 7.62 -20.66 4.71
N LYS A 27 8.68 -19.98 5.11
CA LYS A 27 9.31 -20.18 6.42
C LYS A 27 8.59 -19.44 7.55
N ALA A 28 8.02 -18.28 7.27
CA ALA A 28 7.54 -17.36 8.30
C ALA A 28 6.02 -17.43 8.53
N ALA A 29 5.26 -17.91 7.57
CA ALA A 29 3.84 -17.72 7.59
C ALA A 29 3.09 -18.79 8.38
N HIS A 30 2.28 -18.34 9.32
CA HIS A 30 1.20 -19.15 9.91
C HIS A 30 -0.04 -19.15 9.00
N ASN A 31 -0.22 -18.09 8.22
CA ASN A 31 -1.22 -18.00 7.15
C ASN A 31 -0.53 -18.00 5.79
N PRO A 32 -1.03 -18.72 4.81
CA PRO A 32 -0.47 -18.67 3.47
C PRO A 32 -0.62 -17.28 2.89
N ILE A 33 0.46 -16.79 2.27
CA ILE A 33 0.47 -15.53 1.51
C ILE A 33 0.40 -15.90 0.03
N ASP A 34 -0.60 -15.35 -0.66
CA ASP A 34 -0.76 -15.52 -2.10
C ASP A 34 0.21 -14.58 -2.82
N LEU A 35 1.36 -15.10 -3.20
CA LEU A 35 2.37 -14.35 -3.93
C LEU A 35 2.11 -14.45 -5.43
N ARG A 36 1.85 -13.30 -6.06
CA ARG A 36 1.62 -13.18 -7.50
C ARG A 36 2.73 -12.38 -8.13
N THR A 37 3.26 -12.87 -9.23
CA THR A 37 4.40 -12.29 -9.94
C THR A 37 4.03 -11.89 -11.36
N GLY A 38 4.56 -10.77 -11.81
CA GLY A 38 4.33 -10.24 -13.15
C GLY A 38 4.13 -8.74 -13.16
N ASN A 39 3.45 -8.25 -14.17
CA ASN A 39 3.20 -6.82 -14.35
C ASN A 39 2.09 -6.34 -13.41
N TYR A 40 2.34 -5.29 -12.65
CA TYR A 40 1.37 -4.73 -11.72
C TYR A 40 0.07 -4.30 -12.39
N LYS A 41 0.10 -3.81 -13.61
CA LYS A 41 -1.11 -3.41 -14.34
C LYS A 41 -2.06 -4.57 -14.64
N GLU A 42 -1.52 -5.78 -14.71
CA GLU A 42 -2.30 -7.00 -14.87
C GLU A 42 -2.67 -7.62 -13.53
N LEU A 43 -1.73 -7.62 -12.59
CA LEU A 43 -1.90 -8.29 -11.30
C LEU A 43 -2.81 -7.53 -10.34
N LEU A 44 -2.65 -6.20 -10.23
CA LEU A 44 -3.35 -5.42 -9.22
C LEU A 44 -4.86 -5.44 -9.36
N PRO A 45 -5.45 -5.22 -10.55
CA PRO A 45 -6.91 -5.24 -10.69
C PRO A 45 -7.52 -6.59 -10.27
N ARG A 46 -6.87 -7.68 -10.62
CA ARG A 46 -7.33 -9.04 -10.23
C ARG A 46 -7.20 -9.26 -8.74
N ALA A 47 -6.09 -8.84 -8.13
CA ALA A 47 -5.89 -8.97 -6.69
C ALA A 47 -6.95 -8.17 -5.91
N LEU A 48 -7.25 -6.96 -6.33
CA LEU A 48 -8.27 -6.11 -5.70
C LEU A 48 -9.67 -6.70 -5.87
N GLU A 49 -9.97 -7.24 -7.04
CA GLU A 49 -11.24 -7.93 -7.30
C GLU A 49 -11.41 -9.13 -6.37
N ASP A 50 -10.34 -9.92 -6.21
CA ASP A 50 -10.35 -11.09 -5.31
C ASP A 50 -10.45 -10.69 -3.84
N MET A 51 -9.92 -9.55 -3.45
CA MET A 51 -10.02 -9.04 -2.08
C MET A 51 -11.38 -8.39 -1.78
N GLY A 52 -12.03 -7.82 -2.78
CA GLY A 52 -13.22 -7.00 -2.60
C GLY A 52 -12.88 -5.65 -1.99
N LYS A 53 -13.12 -5.46 -0.70
CA LYS A 53 -12.61 -4.29 0.05
C LYS A 53 -11.32 -4.66 0.77
N VAL A 54 -10.40 -3.71 0.83
CA VAL A 54 -9.10 -3.91 1.46
C VAL A 54 -9.06 -3.24 2.82
N ASP A 55 -8.46 -3.92 3.81
CA ASP A 55 -8.26 -3.36 5.14
C ASP A 55 -6.94 -2.61 5.24
N PHE A 56 -5.94 -3.09 4.53
CA PHE A 56 -4.58 -2.56 4.61
C PHE A 56 -3.86 -2.75 3.29
N VAL A 57 -3.15 -1.72 2.83
CA VAL A 57 -2.26 -1.80 1.68
C VAL A 57 -0.90 -1.21 2.04
N PHE A 58 0.14 -1.96 1.77
CA PHE A 58 1.51 -1.51 1.93
C PHE A 58 2.14 -1.28 0.55
N PHE A 59 2.57 -0.06 0.32
CA PHE A 59 3.21 0.35 -0.93
C PHE A 59 4.72 0.43 -0.73
N ASN A 60 5.43 -0.57 -1.20
CA ASN A 60 6.89 -0.54 -1.31
C ASN A 60 7.26 -0.39 -2.80
N THR A 61 6.90 0.76 -3.36
CA THR A 61 6.96 1.02 -4.80
C THR A 61 7.99 2.07 -5.17
N ILE A 62 9.06 2.18 -4.38
CA ILE A 62 10.13 3.14 -4.65
C ILE A 62 10.79 2.93 -6.01
N TYR A 63 10.75 1.70 -6.53
CA TYR A 63 11.25 1.35 -7.85
C TYR A 63 10.23 1.51 -8.98
N GLU A 64 8.95 1.74 -8.64
CA GLU A 64 7.84 1.85 -9.57
C GLU A 64 7.29 3.28 -9.69
N GLN A 65 8.17 4.26 -9.62
CA GLN A 65 7.80 5.68 -9.49
C GLN A 65 6.90 6.19 -10.61
N GLN A 66 6.96 5.60 -11.80
CA GLN A 66 6.12 6.00 -12.94
C GLN A 66 4.67 5.52 -12.80
N ASN A 67 4.42 4.48 -12.02
CA ASN A 67 3.12 3.84 -11.88
C ASN A 67 2.45 4.10 -10.53
N ASN A 68 3.11 4.82 -9.62
CA ASN A 68 2.62 4.99 -8.25
C ASN A 68 1.24 5.64 -8.18
N VAL A 69 0.98 6.67 -8.97
CA VAL A 69 -0.32 7.34 -9.00
C VAL A 69 -1.42 6.38 -9.45
N TRP A 70 -1.14 5.60 -10.49
CA TRP A 70 -2.10 4.61 -10.99
C TRP A 70 -2.36 3.53 -9.95
N LEU A 71 -1.31 3.00 -9.30
CA LEU A 71 -1.44 1.98 -8.25
C LEU A 71 -2.31 2.51 -7.09
N PHE A 72 -2.04 3.72 -6.65
CA PHE A 72 -2.81 4.36 -5.58
C PHE A 72 -4.28 4.53 -5.98
N ASN A 73 -4.55 5.06 -7.16
CA ASN A 73 -5.92 5.28 -7.63
C ASN A 73 -6.70 3.98 -7.79
N GLU A 74 -6.07 2.91 -8.25
CA GLU A 74 -6.72 1.59 -8.32
C GLU A 74 -7.10 1.07 -6.93
N CYS A 75 -6.19 1.20 -5.96
CA CYS A 75 -6.45 0.77 -4.59
C CYS A 75 -7.55 1.59 -3.92
N THR A 76 -7.66 2.87 -4.19
CA THR A 76 -8.71 3.73 -3.60
C THR A 76 -10.12 3.34 -4.00
N LYS A 77 -10.29 2.61 -5.09
CA LYS A 77 -11.60 2.09 -5.51
C LYS A 77 -12.11 0.96 -4.61
N HIS A 78 -11.26 0.40 -3.76
CA HIS A 78 -11.55 -0.76 -2.93
C HIS A 78 -11.44 -0.49 -1.43
N ILE A 79 -11.44 0.77 -1.03
CA ILE A 79 -11.34 1.15 0.38
C ILE A 79 -12.69 1.06 1.09
N HIS A 80 -12.63 0.91 2.39
CA HIS A 80 -13.74 1.14 3.31
C HIS A 80 -13.31 2.14 4.39
N ASN A 81 -14.20 2.42 5.34
CA ASN A 81 -13.97 3.48 6.33
C ASN A 81 -12.76 3.23 7.24
N ASP A 82 -12.38 1.98 7.46
CA ASP A 82 -11.26 1.60 8.35
C ASP A 82 -9.99 1.20 7.59
N THR A 83 -9.97 1.39 6.28
CA THR A 83 -8.79 1.08 5.46
C THR A 83 -7.61 1.99 5.82
N ILE A 84 -6.42 1.39 5.86
CA ILE A 84 -5.16 2.10 6.08
C ILE A 84 -4.21 1.80 4.93
N PHE A 85 -3.60 2.84 4.37
CA PHE A 85 -2.50 2.70 3.42
C PHE A 85 -1.19 3.14 4.08
N VAL A 86 -0.14 2.40 3.82
CA VAL A 86 1.23 2.75 4.25
C VAL A 86 2.13 2.83 3.04
N PHE A 87 2.88 3.92 2.94
CA PHE A 87 3.81 4.17 1.84
C PHE A 87 5.23 4.25 2.38
N GLU A 88 6.11 3.38 1.89
CA GLU A 88 7.53 3.46 2.21
C GLU A 88 8.25 4.41 1.26
N GLY A 89 9.26 5.09 1.78
CA GLY A 89 10.18 5.88 0.96
C GLY A 89 9.58 7.17 0.40
N ILE A 90 8.66 7.80 1.11
CA ILE A 90 7.96 9.02 0.63
C ILE A 90 8.88 10.21 0.36
N LYS A 91 10.11 10.19 0.87
CA LYS A 91 11.11 11.26 0.69
C LYS A 91 12.39 10.81 -0.03
N THR A 92 12.38 9.61 -0.61
CA THR A 92 13.58 9.03 -1.25
C THR A 92 13.98 9.69 -2.55
N SER A 93 13.04 10.35 -3.24
CA SER A 93 13.29 11.06 -4.49
C SER A 93 12.30 12.20 -4.66
N ARG A 94 12.59 13.08 -5.62
CA ARG A 94 11.66 14.15 -5.99
C ARG A 94 10.31 13.60 -6.43
N LYS A 95 10.32 12.54 -7.25
CA LYS A 95 9.08 11.90 -7.73
C LYS A 95 8.26 11.31 -6.58
N MET A 96 8.91 10.69 -5.60
CA MET A 96 8.23 10.15 -4.42
C MET A 96 7.64 11.28 -3.57
N ARG A 97 8.34 12.38 -3.41
CA ARG A 97 7.80 13.54 -2.68
C ARG A 97 6.60 14.16 -3.39
N GLU A 98 6.64 14.26 -4.70
CA GLU A 98 5.52 14.76 -5.51
C GLU A 98 4.32 13.79 -5.42
N PHE A 99 4.57 12.52 -5.51
CA PHE A 99 3.55 11.48 -5.34
C PHE A 99 2.88 11.57 -3.96
N TRP A 100 3.67 11.71 -2.89
CA TRP A 100 3.14 11.86 -1.54
C TRP A 100 2.22 13.09 -1.41
N LYS A 101 2.58 14.20 -2.04
CA LYS A 101 1.71 15.39 -2.08
C LYS A 101 0.38 15.10 -2.78
N GLU A 102 0.38 14.34 -3.86
CA GLU A 102 -0.85 13.94 -4.54
C GLU A 102 -1.71 13.05 -3.67
N VAL A 103 -1.10 12.11 -2.96
CA VAL A 103 -1.81 11.25 -2.00
C VAL A 103 -2.49 12.08 -0.92
N CYS A 104 -1.75 13.00 -0.31
CA CYS A 104 -2.28 13.88 0.75
C CYS A 104 -3.43 14.77 0.25
N ALA A 105 -3.44 15.13 -1.02
CA ALA A 105 -4.46 15.98 -1.63
C ALA A 105 -5.69 15.20 -2.14
N HIS A 106 -5.66 13.87 -2.11
CA HIS A 106 -6.75 13.06 -2.64
C HIS A 106 -8.04 13.27 -1.83
N PRO A 107 -9.21 13.44 -2.52
CA PRO A 107 -10.48 13.75 -1.83
C PRO A 107 -10.92 12.73 -0.79
N GLU A 108 -10.61 11.46 -0.98
CA GLU A 108 -10.99 10.38 -0.06
C GLU A 108 -10.10 10.29 1.18
N VAL A 109 -8.93 10.92 1.16
CA VAL A 109 -7.99 10.91 2.27
C VAL A 109 -8.46 11.89 3.35
N THR A 110 -8.59 11.42 4.57
CA THR A 110 -9.06 12.22 5.70
C THR A 110 -7.95 12.62 6.66
N VAL A 111 -6.99 11.74 6.91
CA VAL A 111 -5.82 12.01 7.78
C VAL A 111 -4.58 11.41 7.14
N THR A 112 -3.49 12.15 7.19
CA THR A 112 -2.16 11.66 6.82
C THR A 112 -1.19 11.81 7.97
N VAL A 113 -0.27 10.85 8.10
CA VAL A 113 0.83 10.89 9.08
C VAL A 113 2.14 10.75 8.34
N ASP A 114 3.00 11.75 8.45
CA ASP A 114 4.32 11.76 7.83
C ASP A 114 5.36 11.38 8.89
N LEU A 115 5.97 10.20 8.74
CA LEU A 115 7.02 9.68 9.60
C LEU A 115 8.41 9.83 8.97
N TYR A 116 8.56 10.75 8.04
CA TYR A 116 9.74 11.02 7.23
C TYR A 116 10.06 9.91 6.21
N SER A 117 10.43 8.72 6.66
CA SER A 117 10.72 7.58 5.77
C SER A 117 9.47 6.85 5.29
N MET A 118 8.35 7.07 5.95
CA MET A 118 7.10 6.34 5.74
C MET A 118 5.92 7.28 5.91
N GLY A 119 4.88 7.10 5.12
CA GLY A 119 3.63 7.83 5.25
C GLY A 119 2.47 6.88 5.54
N ILE A 120 1.53 7.32 6.36
CA ILE A 120 0.33 6.57 6.70
C ILE A 120 -0.89 7.40 6.31
N VAL A 121 -1.86 6.75 5.71
CA VAL A 121 -3.07 7.40 5.18
C VAL A 121 -4.32 6.70 5.69
N PHE A 122 -5.27 7.51 6.17
CA PHE A 122 -6.57 7.07 6.66
C PHE A 122 -7.67 7.62 5.78
N PHE A 123 -8.79 6.89 5.70
CA PHE A 123 -9.95 7.22 4.88
C PHE A 123 -11.25 7.34 5.68
N ASN A 124 -11.17 7.37 7.00
CA ASN A 124 -12.34 7.40 7.85
C ASN A 124 -13.08 8.74 7.69
N ARG A 125 -14.30 8.69 7.15
CA ARG A 125 -15.10 9.87 6.85
C ARG A 125 -15.61 10.61 8.09
N LYS A 126 -15.59 9.97 9.25
CA LYS A 126 -15.92 10.62 10.53
C LYS A 126 -14.80 11.54 11.00
N LEU A 127 -13.59 11.33 10.49
CA LEU A 127 -12.47 12.22 10.74
C LEU A 127 -12.49 13.32 9.69
N HIS A 128 -12.60 14.56 10.12
CA HIS A 128 -12.44 15.69 9.22
C HIS A 128 -11.00 15.75 8.74
N LYS A 129 -10.80 16.23 7.50
CA LYS A 129 -9.46 16.44 6.98
C LYS A 129 -8.77 17.52 7.80
N LEU A 130 -7.90 17.08 8.70
CA LEU A 130 -7.09 17.95 9.56
C LEU A 130 -5.75 18.22 8.90
N SER A 131 -4.94 19.06 9.55
CA SER A 131 -3.54 19.23 9.20
C SER A 131 -2.81 17.90 9.27
N ASP A 132 -1.84 17.71 8.40
CA ASP A 132 -0.99 16.52 8.40
C ASP A 132 -0.22 16.44 9.73
N TYR A 133 -0.06 15.23 10.24
CA TYR A 133 0.72 14.98 11.43
C TYR A 133 2.14 14.57 11.04
N ILE A 134 3.12 15.19 11.65
CA ILE A 134 4.54 14.90 11.42
C ILE A 134 5.15 14.43 12.72
N VAL A 135 5.79 13.26 12.69
CA VAL A 135 6.51 12.69 13.82
C VAL A 135 7.97 12.50 13.43
N TYR A 136 8.86 12.99 14.26
CA TYR A 136 10.30 12.84 14.09
C TYR A 136 10.88 11.95 15.19
N PHE A 137 11.78 11.08 14.78
CA PHE A 137 12.49 10.22 15.70
C PHE A 137 13.98 10.50 15.68
#